data_c96290e9abfe63892b5c1b08c8f1b004
#
_entry.id   c96290e9abfe63892b5c1b08c8f1b004
#
_cell.length_a   1.000
_cell.length_b   1.000
_cell.length_c   1.000
_cell.angle_alpha   90.00
_cell.angle_beta   90.00
_cell.angle_gamma   90.00
#
_symmetry.space_group_name_H-M   'P 1'
#
loop_
_entity.id
_entity.type
_entity.pdbx_description
1 polymer ?
#
loop_
_entity_poly.entity_id
_entity_poly.type
_entity_poly.pdbx_seq_one_letter_code
_entity_poly.pdbx_strand_id
1 'polypeptide(L)'
;MNITLSGRIDSHNAAAEEARIFAQLKDGEAVVVDAQDLTYISSAGLRVLLRVRKSHPDLQIINVNSEVYEILDMTGFTEMMTVQKAYRIVSIDGCEEIGHGANGNLYRIDRDNVVKVYKNPASIDDIKHEREMAKLALILGIPTAISYDIVKVGSSYGSVFELLNARSFAKILAQQPDKFDWCVKEFSDMLKKIHATEVPEGKLPDMKETALSWVQFLMDYLPADAANKLRALIEAVPYDRHMIHGDYHTKNLELQNDEVLLIDMDTLAMGYPIFEFGSMFNAFVGFSEVDEETVLRFQGYDLKTAKAFWHETLAAYLDTTCETKIRELENKARIVGYARLIRRAIRRGEEKTEKGRTEIDLWTRELLDLLETVDTLTFSRDDLTIEADAEHLDEVQTFLEERLSGAGCPPKARMQLGLAAEEIFMNIASYAYAPGKGSATVRVKINEQRTEAAITFADRGVPYDPLKRSDPDVTLSAEERNIGGLGIFLTKKLTDDAQYVYRDGQNILTVIKRF
;
A
#
# COMPACT_ATOMS: atom_id res chain seq x y z
N MET A 1 46.67 -2.06 -3.22
CA MET A 1 47.42 -2.76 -4.29
C MET A 1 46.46 -3.40 -5.29
N ASN A 2 46.70 -3.28 -6.62
CA ASN A 2 45.84 -3.83 -7.65
C ASN A 2 46.53 -5.02 -8.33
N ILE A 3 45.80 -6.15 -8.47
CA ILE A 3 46.25 -7.38 -9.15
C ILE A 3 45.22 -7.72 -10.23
N THR A 4 45.66 -7.92 -11.46
CA THR A 4 44.75 -8.33 -12.56
C THR A 4 44.76 -9.84 -12.73
N LEU A 5 43.57 -10.46 -12.84
CA LEU A 5 43.38 -11.84 -13.26
C LEU A 5 42.84 -11.88 -14.68
N SER A 6 43.34 -12.80 -15.50
CA SER A 6 42.93 -12.91 -16.90
C SER A 6 42.82 -14.36 -17.37
N GLY A 7 41.99 -14.58 -18.39
CA GLY A 7 41.80 -15.88 -19.03
C GLY A 7 41.11 -16.89 -18.11
N ARG A 8 41.62 -18.11 -18.08
CA ARG A 8 41.07 -19.22 -17.27
C ARG A 8 42.03 -19.53 -16.12
N ILE A 9 41.48 -19.72 -14.92
CA ILE A 9 42.24 -20.22 -13.77
C ILE A 9 41.68 -21.59 -13.39
N ASP A 10 42.41 -22.64 -13.74
CA ASP A 10 42.01 -24.02 -13.51
C ASP A 10 43.12 -24.84 -12.81
N SER A 11 42.96 -26.16 -12.73
CA SER A 11 43.91 -27.03 -12.07
C SER A 11 45.32 -27.05 -12.68
N HIS A 12 45.45 -26.64 -13.95
CA HIS A 12 46.72 -26.67 -14.65
C HIS A 12 47.58 -25.43 -14.34
N ASN A 13 46.97 -24.26 -14.13
CA ASN A 13 47.68 -23.00 -13.95
C ASN A 13 47.50 -22.36 -12.58
N ALA A 14 46.58 -22.85 -11.75
CA ALA A 14 46.29 -22.24 -10.44
C ALA A 14 47.54 -22.07 -9.55
N ALA A 15 48.47 -23.02 -9.57
CA ALA A 15 49.71 -22.93 -8.77
C ALA A 15 50.65 -21.82 -9.29
N ALA A 16 50.73 -21.65 -10.60
CA ALA A 16 51.52 -20.56 -11.20
C ALA A 16 50.90 -19.19 -10.92
N GLU A 17 49.55 -19.08 -11.04
CA GLU A 17 48.82 -17.86 -10.71
C GLU A 17 48.95 -17.50 -9.22
N GLU A 18 48.90 -18.51 -8.35
CA GLU A 18 49.13 -18.28 -6.92
C GLU A 18 50.51 -17.68 -6.66
N ALA A 19 51.56 -18.29 -7.20
CA ALA A 19 52.94 -17.78 -7.08
C ALA A 19 53.08 -16.36 -7.62
N ARG A 20 52.42 -16.06 -8.77
CA ARG A 20 52.41 -14.73 -9.36
C ARG A 20 51.71 -13.69 -8.47
N ILE A 21 50.57 -14.07 -7.87
CA ILE A 21 49.83 -13.18 -6.96
C ILE A 21 50.67 -12.91 -5.69
N PHE A 22 51.12 -13.98 -5.02
CA PHE A 22 51.87 -13.85 -3.78
C PHE A 22 53.21 -13.11 -3.95
N ALA A 23 53.87 -13.19 -5.12
CA ALA A 23 55.05 -12.43 -5.40
C ALA A 23 54.83 -10.90 -5.46
N GLN A 24 53.59 -10.47 -5.66
CA GLN A 24 53.20 -9.06 -5.70
C GLN A 24 52.64 -8.56 -4.36
N LEU A 25 52.16 -9.45 -3.47
CA LEU A 25 51.55 -9.09 -2.21
C LEU A 25 52.59 -8.46 -1.25
N LYS A 26 52.15 -7.44 -0.52
CA LYS A 26 52.91 -6.79 0.55
C LYS A 26 52.09 -6.80 1.82
N ASP A 27 52.74 -7.15 2.93
CA ASP A 27 52.09 -7.19 4.23
C ASP A 27 51.42 -5.86 4.60
N GLY A 28 50.16 -5.91 5.02
CA GLY A 28 49.40 -4.77 5.52
C GLY A 28 48.81 -3.86 4.43
N GLU A 29 48.98 -4.16 3.14
CA GLU A 29 48.30 -3.41 2.07
C GLU A 29 46.95 -4.02 1.72
N ALA A 30 45.90 -3.17 1.54
CA ALA A 30 44.64 -3.61 1.00
C ALA A 30 44.80 -4.14 -0.45
N VAL A 31 44.23 -5.27 -0.76
CA VAL A 31 44.36 -5.93 -2.07
C VAL A 31 43.06 -5.84 -2.85
N VAL A 32 43.14 -5.30 -4.06
CA VAL A 32 42.05 -5.28 -5.03
C VAL A 32 42.45 -6.14 -6.22
N VAL A 33 41.64 -7.16 -6.49
CA VAL A 33 41.80 -8.05 -7.64
C VAL A 33 40.84 -7.59 -8.73
N ASP A 34 41.38 -7.13 -9.86
CA ASP A 34 40.60 -6.85 -11.06
C ASP A 34 40.44 -8.12 -11.89
N ALA A 35 39.20 -8.58 -12.00
CA ALA A 35 38.83 -9.81 -12.71
C ALA A 35 38.12 -9.54 -14.06
N GLN A 36 38.30 -8.34 -14.64
CA GLN A 36 37.64 -7.96 -15.90
C GLN A 36 37.89 -8.95 -17.02
N ASP A 37 39.14 -9.43 -17.14
CA ASP A 37 39.57 -10.36 -18.18
C ASP A 37 39.52 -11.84 -17.74
N LEU A 38 39.03 -12.14 -16.53
CA LEU A 38 38.88 -13.49 -16.04
C LEU A 38 37.64 -14.15 -16.64
N THR A 39 37.82 -15.16 -17.49
CA THR A 39 36.72 -15.83 -18.21
C THR A 39 36.22 -17.10 -17.53
N TYR A 40 37.01 -17.69 -16.61
CA TYR A 40 36.64 -18.92 -15.90
C TYR A 40 37.50 -19.11 -14.64
N ILE A 41 36.90 -19.62 -13.59
CA ILE A 41 37.59 -20.01 -12.37
C ILE A 41 37.11 -21.39 -11.90
N SER A 42 38.07 -22.31 -11.65
CA SER A 42 37.78 -23.63 -11.10
C SER A 42 37.92 -23.64 -9.58
N SER A 43 37.58 -24.79 -8.95
CA SER A 43 37.80 -25.00 -7.52
C SER A 43 39.27 -24.82 -7.11
N ALA A 44 40.25 -25.06 -8.01
CA ALA A 44 41.66 -24.78 -7.75
C ALA A 44 41.94 -23.29 -7.67
N GLY A 45 41.37 -22.50 -8.60
CA GLY A 45 41.46 -21.03 -8.58
C GLY A 45 40.76 -20.42 -7.37
N LEU A 46 39.58 -20.94 -7.01
CA LEU A 46 38.89 -20.50 -5.77
C LEU A 46 39.73 -20.70 -4.51
N ARG A 47 40.48 -21.80 -4.42
CA ARG A 47 41.43 -22.04 -3.29
C ARG A 47 42.56 -21.03 -3.29
N VAL A 48 43.03 -20.54 -4.44
CA VAL A 48 44.00 -19.46 -4.48
C VAL A 48 43.42 -18.19 -3.87
N LEU A 49 42.21 -17.77 -4.28
CA LEU A 49 41.54 -16.60 -3.71
C LEU A 49 41.33 -16.72 -2.20
N LEU A 50 40.95 -17.91 -1.69
CA LEU A 50 40.82 -18.15 -0.26
C LEU A 50 42.15 -17.99 0.50
N ARG A 51 43.28 -18.42 -0.10
CA ARG A 51 44.60 -18.23 0.52
C ARG A 51 45.02 -16.76 0.55
N VAL A 52 44.76 -16.04 -0.52
CA VAL A 52 44.97 -14.57 -0.57
C VAL A 52 44.12 -13.89 0.50
N ARG A 53 42.84 -14.23 0.60
CA ARG A 53 41.92 -13.70 1.62
C ARG A 53 42.41 -13.96 3.05
N LYS A 54 42.97 -15.14 3.32
CA LYS A 54 43.52 -15.48 4.65
C LYS A 54 44.69 -14.60 5.03
N SER A 55 45.56 -14.25 4.08
CA SER A 55 46.71 -13.35 4.33
C SER A 55 46.32 -11.85 4.26
N HIS A 56 45.28 -11.51 3.49
CA HIS A 56 44.80 -10.14 3.28
C HIS A 56 43.27 -10.10 3.50
N PRO A 57 42.82 -9.90 4.75
CA PRO A 57 41.39 -9.92 5.10
C PRO A 57 40.53 -8.89 4.36
N ASP A 58 41.11 -7.81 3.88
CA ASP A 58 40.41 -6.74 3.14
C ASP A 58 40.44 -6.96 1.61
N LEU A 59 40.63 -8.20 1.15
CA LEU A 59 40.61 -8.56 -0.26
C LEU A 59 39.26 -8.18 -0.89
N GLN A 60 39.33 -7.43 -1.99
CA GLN A 60 38.20 -7.11 -2.87
C GLN A 60 38.44 -7.68 -4.26
N ILE A 61 37.40 -8.21 -4.89
CA ILE A 61 37.42 -8.65 -6.29
C ILE A 61 36.46 -7.76 -7.06
N ILE A 62 36.95 -7.06 -8.07
CA ILE A 62 36.19 -6.11 -8.87
C ILE A 62 36.12 -6.54 -10.34
N ASN A 63 35.16 -5.97 -11.08
CA ASN A 63 34.94 -6.17 -12.50
C ASN A 63 34.72 -7.63 -12.90
N VAL A 64 34.08 -8.42 -12.04
CA VAL A 64 33.83 -9.85 -12.28
C VAL A 64 32.71 -10.02 -13.31
N ASN A 65 32.98 -10.74 -14.41
CA ASN A 65 31.93 -11.04 -15.40
C ASN A 65 30.81 -11.93 -14.80
N SER A 66 29.67 -12.00 -15.47
CA SER A 66 28.49 -12.68 -14.95
C SER A 66 28.73 -14.16 -14.64
N GLU A 67 29.43 -14.89 -15.49
CA GLU A 67 29.69 -16.33 -15.33
C GLU A 67 30.58 -16.62 -14.12
N VAL A 68 31.67 -15.88 -13.97
CA VAL A 68 32.58 -16.01 -12.82
C VAL A 68 31.90 -15.51 -11.55
N TYR A 69 31.08 -14.47 -11.61
CA TYR A 69 30.32 -13.97 -10.48
C TYR A 69 29.36 -15.03 -9.93
N GLU A 70 28.61 -15.72 -10.80
CA GLU A 70 27.71 -16.80 -10.40
C GLU A 70 28.47 -17.95 -9.71
N ILE A 71 29.68 -18.29 -10.18
CA ILE A 71 30.53 -19.29 -9.52
C ILE A 71 30.93 -18.82 -8.12
N LEU A 72 31.34 -17.54 -7.98
CA LEU A 72 31.74 -16.98 -6.68
C LEU A 72 30.57 -16.89 -5.72
N ASP A 73 29.39 -16.56 -6.21
CA ASP A 73 28.15 -16.48 -5.42
C ASP A 73 27.69 -17.86 -4.93
N MET A 74 27.55 -18.81 -5.85
CA MET A 74 27.16 -20.20 -5.51
C MET A 74 28.12 -20.89 -4.53
N THR A 75 29.39 -20.45 -4.51
CA THR A 75 30.42 -21.01 -3.63
C THR A 75 30.62 -20.20 -2.34
N GLY A 76 29.76 -19.18 -2.08
CA GLY A 76 29.76 -18.37 -0.86
C GLY A 76 30.87 -17.33 -0.75
N PHE A 77 31.59 -17.04 -1.86
CA PHE A 77 32.65 -16.02 -1.84
C PHE A 77 32.11 -14.60 -1.69
N THR A 78 30.92 -14.34 -2.22
CA THR A 78 30.23 -13.04 -2.08
C THR A 78 29.83 -12.73 -0.64
N GLU A 79 29.63 -13.76 0.19
CA GLU A 79 29.38 -13.61 1.63
C GLU A 79 30.68 -13.41 2.44
N MET A 80 31.80 -13.94 1.92
CA MET A 80 33.07 -13.91 2.63
C MET A 80 33.90 -12.66 2.34
N MET A 81 33.74 -12.03 1.17
CA MET A 81 34.54 -10.88 0.75
C MET A 81 33.76 -10.01 -0.24
N THR A 82 34.20 -8.76 -0.43
CA THR A 82 33.60 -7.86 -1.41
C THR A 82 33.89 -8.34 -2.83
N VAL A 83 32.85 -8.77 -3.55
CA VAL A 83 32.88 -9.16 -4.95
C VAL A 83 31.98 -8.20 -5.76
N GLN A 84 32.57 -7.44 -6.68
CA GLN A 84 31.84 -6.50 -7.53
C GLN A 84 31.71 -7.03 -8.96
N LYS A 85 30.47 -7.17 -9.43
CA LYS A 85 30.18 -7.61 -10.79
C LYS A 85 30.59 -6.54 -11.80
N ALA A 86 31.14 -6.96 -12.95
CA ALA A 86 31.30 -6.08 -14.10
C ALA A 86 29.94 -5.80 -14.73
N TYR A 87 29.71 -4.53 -15.05
CA TYR A 87 28.49 -4.12 -15.74
C TYR A 87 28.79 -3.83 -17.20
N ARG A 88 27.94 -4.33 -18.11
CA ARG A 88 27.99 -3.99 -19.53
C ARG A 88 27.89 -2.47 -19.69
N ILE A 89 28.74 -1.89 -20.52
CA ILE A 89 28.71 -0.46 -20.82
C ILE A 89 27.72 -0.23 -21.97
N VAL A 90 26.80 0.70 -21.78
CA VAL A 90 25.82 1.13 -22.79
C VAL A 90 25.97 2.63 -23.01
N SER A 91 26.07 3.06 -24.28
CA SER A 91 25.98 4.47 -24.65
C SER A 91 24.53 4.85 -24.93
N ILE A 92 24.13 6.02 -24.47
CA ILE A 92 22.85 6.65 -24.80
C ILE A 92 22.99 7.81 -25.79
N ASP A 93 24.19 7.99 -26.36
CA ASP A 93 24.44 9.03 -27.34
C ASP A 93 23.56 8.84 -28.59
N GLY A 94 22.73 9.83 -28.89
CA GLY A 94 21.78 9.77 -30.00
C GLY A 94 20.52 8.93 -29.74
N CYS A 95 20.36 8.35 -28.54
CA CYS A 95 19.15 7.63 -28.18
C CYS A 95 17.97 8.59 -27.91
N GLU A 96 16.77 8.16 -28.29
CA GLU A 96 15.53 8.87 -28.01
C GLU A 96 15.21 8.78 -26.50
N GLU A 97 15.00 9.93 -25.86
CA GLU A 97 14.50 9.97 -24.50
C GLU A 97 12.96 9.84 -24.53
N ILE A 98 12.44 8.77 -23.94
CA ILE A 98 11.02 8.42 -23.99
C ILE A 98 10.28 8.67 -22.65
N GLY A 99 11.02 8.99 -21.59
CA GLY A 99 10.41 9.27 -20.29
C GLY A 99 11.33 9.93 -19.29
N HIS A 100 10.72 10.76 -18.42
CA HIS A 100 11.35 11.42 -17.30
C HIS A 100 10.76 10.94 -15.98
N GLY A 101 11.60 10.53 -15.02
CA GLY A 101 11.20 10.20 -13.66
C GLY A 101 11.97 10.99 -12.61
N ALA A 102 11.54 10.91 -11.36
CA ALA A 102 12.22 11.53 -10.22
C ALA A 102 13.64 10.96 -10.05
N ASN A 103 13.80 9.65 -10.16
CA ASN A 103 15.04 8.92 -9.91
C ASN A 103 15.89 8.69 -11.15
N GLY A 104 15.34 8.83 -12.37
CA GLY A 104 16.06 8.57 -13.63
C GLY A 104 15.27 8.94 -14.86
N ASN A 105 15.94 8.86 -16.01
CA ASN A 105 15.35 9.09 -17.32
C ASN A 105 15.40 7.81 -18.15
N LEU A 106 14.41 7.61 -19.02
CA LEU A 106 14.24 6.42 -19.82
C LEU A 106 14.65 6.69 -21.27
N TYR A 107 15.60 5.90 -21.78
CA TYR A 107 16.13 6.03 -23.14
C TYR A 107 15.88 4.75 -23.93
N ARG A 108 15.45 4.89 -25.17
CA ARG A 108 15.33 3.77 -26.11
C ARG A 108 16.69 3.44 -26.69
N ILE A 109 17.25 2.27 -26.35
CA ILE A 109 18.60 1.87 -26.78
C ILE A 109 18.61 1.04 -28.06
N ASP A 110 17.50 0.38 -28.36
CA ASP A 110 17.29 -0.33 -29.63
C ASP A 110 15.78 -0.51 -29.90
N ARG A 111 15.44 -1.40 -30.86
CA ARG A 111 14.06 -1.65 -31.26
C ARG A 111 13.20 -2.19 -30.12
N ASP A 112 13.77 -3.04 -29.28
CA ASP A 112 13.04 -3.86 -28.32
C ASP A 112 13.40 -3.53 -26.87
N ASN A 113 14.39 -2.62 -26.66
CA ASN A 113 14.95 -2.37 -25.33
C ASN A 113 15.01 -0.89 -24.96
N VAL A 114 14.78 -0.63 -23.69
CA VAL A 114 14.95 0.66 -23.05
C VAL A 114 15.89 0.57 -21.84
N VAL A 115 16.56 1.66 -21.51
CA VAL A 115 17.38 1.79 -20.30
C VAL A 115 16.87 2.94 -19.43
N LYS A 116 16.54 2.66 -18.16
CA LYS A 116 16.29 3.67 -17.12
C LYS A 116 17.66 4.05 -16.56
N VAL A 117 18.15 5.25 -16.87
CA VAL A 117 19.43 5.78 -16.38
C VAL A 117 19.17 6.58 -15.11
N TYR A 118 19.77 6.17 -14.02
CA TYR A 118 19.57 6.81 -12.71
C TYR A 118 20.40 8.09 -12.58
N LYS A 119 19.79 9.13 -11.97
CA LYS A 119 20.44 10.44 -11.80
C LYS A 119 21.58 10.43 -10.79
N ASN A 120 21.51 9.53 -9.79
CA ASN A 120 22.56 9.37 -8.78
C ASN A 120 23.59 8.33 -9.24
N PRO A 121 24.86 8.68 -9.44
CA PRO A 121 25.90 7.71 -9.80
C PRO A 121 26.15 6.60 -8.76
N ALA A 122 25.76 6.83 -7.51
CA ALA A 122 25.88 5.85 -6.41
C ALA A 122 24.67 4.93 -6.25
N SER A 123 23.72 4.96 -7.19
CA SER A 123 22.40 4.29 -7.09
C SER A 123 22.41 2.77 -7.32
N ILE A 124 23.56 2.13 -7.40
CA ILE A 124 23.64 0.70 -7.74
C ILE A 124 22.87 -0.19 -6.75
N ASP A 125 22.90 0.15 -5.46
CA ASP A 125 22.20 -0.63 -4.44
C ASP A 125 20.68 -0.38 -4.51
N ASP A 126 20.25 0.86 -4.82
CA ASP A 126 18.84 1.20 -5.06
C ASP A 126 18.31 0.43 -6.29
N ILE A 127 19.11 0.35 -7.36
CA ILE A 127 18.77 -0.40 -8.59
C ILE A 127 18.61 -1.88 -8.30
N LYS A 128 19.52 -2.47 -7.52
CA LYS A 128 19.41 -3.87 -7.12
C LYS A 128 18.18 -4.11 -6.26
N HIS A 129 17.92 -3.20 -5.34
CA HIS A 129 16.74 -3.26 -4.48
C HIS A 129 15.45 -3.22 -5.32
N GLU A 130 15.26 -2.22 -6.19
CA GLU A 130 14.10 -2.12 -7.10
C GLU A 130 13.90 -3.41 -7.91
N ARG A 131 15.00 -3.97 -8.44
CA ARG A 131 14.97 -5.23 -9.21
C ARG A 131 14.52 -6.43 -8.37
N GLU A 132 15.04 -6.57 -7.15
CA GLU A 132 14.64 -7.67 -6.25
C GLU A 132 13.17 -7.52 -5.80
N MET A 133 12.70 -6.30 -5.56
CA MET A 133 11.30 -6.02 -5.25
C MET A 133 10.37 -6.39 -6.43
N ALA A 134 10.73 -6.00 -7.65
CA ALA A 134 9.99 -6.37 -8.86
C ALA A 134 9.93 -7.89 -9.07
N LYS A 135 11.03 -8.60 -8.84
CA LYS A 135 11.06 -10.07 -8.91
C LYS A 135 10.16 -10.71 -7.85
N LEU A 136 10.21 -10.21 -6.62
CA LEU A 136 9.36 -10.71 -5.53
C LEU A 136 7.89 -10.51 -5.87
N ALA A 137 7.49 -9.32 -6.34
CA ALA A 137 6.12 -9.04 -6.75
C ALA A 137 5.64 -9.99 -7.86
N LEU A 138 6.48 -10.22 -8.90
CA LEU A 138 6.14 -11.15 -9.98
C LEU A 138 5.98 -12.60 -9.49
N ILE A 139 6.89 -13.08 -8.63
CA ILE A 139 6.81 -14.44 -8.04
C ILE A 139 5.52 -14.59 -7.22
N LEU A 140 5.09 -13.53 -6.55
CA LEU A 140 3.84 -13.50 -5.78
C LEU A 140 2.59 -13.26 -6.64
N GLY A 141 2.75 -13.18 -7.97
CA GLY A 141 1.66 -13.13 -8.93
C GLY A 141 1.19 -11.72 -9.31
N ILE A 142 1.93 -10.67 -8.96
CA ILE A 142 1.66 -9.30 -9.40
C ILE A 142 2.36 -9.06 -10.74
N PRO A 143 1.63 -8.79 -11.83
CA PRO A 143 2.23 -8.48 -13.14
C PRO A 143 3.06 -7.20 -13.05
N THR A 144 4.34 -7.30 -13.36
CA THR A 144 5.27 -6.15 -13.32
C THR A 144 6.39 -6.28 -14.34
N ALA A 145 6.92 -5.13 -14.77
CA ALA A 145 8.11 -5.08 -15.61
C ALA A 145 9.35 -5.42 -14.81
N ILE A 146 10.15 -6.38 -15.31
CA ILE A 146 11.41 -6.75 -14.66
C ILE A 146 12.59 -6.26 -15.49
N SER A 147 13.53 -5.60 -14.82
CA SER A 147 14.84 -5.33 -15.37
C SER A 147 15.63 -6.64 -15.54
N TYR A 148 16.03 -6.96 -16.75
CA TYR A 148 16.81 -8.17 -17.03
C TYR A 148 18.34 -7.94 -17.02
N ASP A 149 18.79 -6.67 -17.09
CA ASP A 149 20.21 -6.33 -17.02
C ASP A 149 20.41 -5.02 -16.24
N ILE A 150 21.54 -4.92 -15.53
CA ILE A 150 22.04 -3.68 -14.95
C ILE A 150 23.30 -3.30 -15.71
N VAL A 151 23.33 -2.09 -16.22
CA VAL A 151 24.39 -1.60 -17.11
C VAL A 151 25.04 -0.34 -16.56
N LYS A 152 26.25 -0.05 -17.02
CA LYS A 152 26.94 1.23 -16.77
C LYS A 152 26.68 2.17 -17.94
N VAL A 153 26.23 3.41 -17.63
CA VAL A 153 25.94 4.44 -18.62
C VAL A 153 26.71 5.70 -18.24
N GLY A 154 27.83 5.95 -18.93
CA GLY A 154 28.75 7.02 -18.55
C GLY A 154 29.28 6.86 -17.12
N SER A 155 29.05 7.84 -16.27
CA SER A 155 29.41 7.81 -14.83
C SER A 155 28.31 7.18 -13.94
N SER A 156 27.14 6.86 -14.48
CA SER A 156 25.99 6.33 -13.73
C SER A 156 25.69 4.88 -14.09
N TYR A 157 24.61 4.34 -13.51
CA TYR A 157 24.08 3.01 -13.79
C TYR A 157 22.69 3.10 -14.41
N GLY A 158 22.27 2.05 -15.10
CA GLY A 158 20.94 1.92 -15.65
C GLY A 158 20.39 0.52 -15.53
N SER A 159 19.06 0.43 -15.47
CA SER A 159 18.33 -0.82 -15.59
C SER A 159 17.80 -0.98 -17.01
N VAL A 160 18.03 -2.13 -17.63
CA VAL A 160 17.53 -2.44 -18.97
C VAL A 160 16.23 -3.23 -18.88
N PHE A 161 15.22 -2.75 -19.58
CA PHE A 161 13.89 -3.36 -19.68
C PHE A 161 13.53 -3.63 -21.13
N GLU A 162 12.60 -4.52 -21.35
CA GLU A 162 11.91 -4.63 -22.64
C GLU A 162 11.16 -3.32 -22.93
N LEU A 163 11.20 -2.86 -24.17
CA LEU A 163 10.40 -1.72 -24.61
C LEU A 163 8.92 -2.13 -24.63
N LEU A 164 8.19 -1.71 -23.63
CA LEU A 164 6.75 -1.96 -23.57
C LEU A 164 6.03 -0.99 -24.52
N ASN A 165 5.23 -1.52 -25.43
CA ASN A 165 4.25 -0.72 -26.17
C ASN A 165 3.02 -0.51 -25.30
N ALA A 166 3.24 0.13 -24.16
CA ALA A 166 2.25 0.31 -23.10
C ALA A 166 1.80 1.78 -23.01
N ARG A 167 0.66 1.99 -22.37
CA ARG A 167 0.11 3.32 -22.05
C ARG A 167 -0.25 3.37 -20.59
N SER A 168 0.27 4.37 -19.88
CA SER A 168 -0.10 4.57 -18.48
C SER A 168 -1.58 4.94 -18.33
N PHE A 169 -2.18 4.53 -17.23
CA PHE A 169 -3.55 4.92 -16.87
C PHE A 169 -3.70 6.44 -16.80
N ALA A 170 -2.67 7.14 -16.37
CA ALA A 170 -2.64 8.60 -16.40
C ALA A 170 -2.85 9.15 -17.83
N LYS A 171 -2.16 8.60 -18.83
CA LYS A 171 -2.35 8.99 -20.24
C LYS A 171 -3.73 8.57 -20.77
N ILE A 172 -4.25 7.42 -20.38
CA ILE A 172 -5.57 6.95 -20.78
C ILE A 172 -6.63 7.91 -20.23
N LEU A 173 -6.60 8.23 -18.95
CA LEU A 173 -7.54 9.16 -18.31
C LEU A 173 -7.50 10.56 -18.92
N ALA A 174 -6.30 11.07 -19.24
CA ALA A 174 -6.14 12.40 -19.84
C ALA A 174 -6.65 12.47 -21.29
N GLN A 175 -6.55 11.38 -22.07
CA GLN A 175 -6.82 11.37 -23.51
C GLN A 175 -8.13 10.68 -23.90
N GLN A 176 -8.70 9.84 -23.03
CA GLN A 176 -9.89 9.01 -23.27
C GLN A 176 -10.84 9.07 -22.06
N PRO A 177 -11.55 10.20 -21.86
CA PRO A 177 -12.48 10.37 -20.73
C PRO A 177 -13.59 9.31 -20.67
N ASP A 178 -13.96 8.74 -21.81
CA ASP A 178 -14.91 7.62 -21.94
C ASP A 178 -14.45 6.31 -21.28
N LYS A 179 -13.16 6.19 -21.00
CA LYS A 179 -12.57 5.03 -20.29
C LYS A 179 -12.46 5.23 -18.79
N PHE A 180 -13.02 6.30 -18.24
CA PHE A 180 -12.89 6.61 -16.82
C PHE A 180 -13.34 5.44 -15.92
N ASP A 181 -14.54 4.93 -16.10
CA ASP A 181 -15.09 3.83 -15.29
C ASP A 181 -14.29 2.53 -15.44
N TRP A 182 -13.83 2.25 -16.66
CA TRP A 182 -12.94 1.12 -16.91
C TRP A 182 -11.60 1.27 -16.17
N CYS A 183 -11.00 2.47 -16.20
CA CYS A 183 -9.77 2.75 -15.44
C CYS A 183 -9.98 2.58 -13.94
N VAL A 184 -11.09 3.07 -13.38
CA VAL A 184 -11.43 2.90 -11.96
C VAL A 184 -11.52 1.42 -11.60
N LYS A 185 -12.21 0.64 -12.42
CA LYS A 185 -12.38 -0.80 -12.21
C LYS A 185 -11.04 -1.53 -12.20
N GLU A 186 -10.25 -1.42 -13.26
CA GLU A 186 -8.97 -2.13 -13.39
C GLU A 186 -7.95 -1.69 -12.33
N PHE A 187 -7.94 -0.38 -12.00
CA PHE A 187 -7.12 0.19 -10.94
C PHE A 187 -7.51 -0.40 -9.57
N SER A 188 -8.80 -0.45 -9.26
CA SER A 188 -9.29 -1.01 -8.01
C SER A 188 -9.09 -2.52 -7.91
N ASP A 189 -9.23 -3.26 -9.01
CA ASP A 189 -9.04 -4.71 -9.05
C ASP A 189 -7.56 -5.07 -8.84
N MET A 190 -6.63 -4.32 -9.45
CA MET A 190 -5.19 -4.47 -9.19
C MET A 190 -4.86 -4.15 -7.74
N LEU A 191 -5.42 -3.07 -7.17
CA LEU A 191 -5.23 -2.71 -5.77
C LEU A 191 -5.74 -3.80 -4.81
N LYS A 192 -6.93 -4.35 -5.07
CA LYS A 192 -7.49 -5.49 -4.32
C LYS A 192 -6.57 -6.71 -4.40
N LYS A 193 -5.98 -6.97 -5.57
CA LYS A 193 -5.05 -8.08 -5.78
C LYS A 193 -3.77 -7.90 -4.97
N ILE A 194 -3.18 -6.71 -4.98
CA ILE A 194 -2.00 -6.36 -4.17
C ILE A 194 -2.31 -6.58 -2.68
N HIS A 195 -3.40 -6.01 -2.19
CA HIS A 195 -3.82 -6.11 -0.78
C HIS A 195 -4.32 -7.51 -0.36
N ALA A 196 -4.52 -8.43 -1.29
CA ALA A 196 -4.81 -9.84 -1.01
C ALA A 196 -3.56 -10.74 -1.09
N THR A 197 -2.41 -10.18 -1.51
CA THR A 197 -1.17 -10.94 -1.69
C THR A 197 -0.39 -10.99 -0.38
N GLU A 198 -0.31 -12.17 0.23
CA GLU A 198 0.49 -12.38 1.44
C GLU A 198 1.99 -12.43 1.13
N VAL A 199 2.78 -11.72 1.91
CA VAL A 199 4.24 -11.63 1.76
C VAL A 199 4.93 -12.57 2.74
N PRO A 200 5.92 -13.37 2.31
CA PRO A 200 6.71 -14.19 3.22
C PRO A 200 7.44 -13.32 4.25
N GLU A 201 7.56 -13.83 5.46
CA GLU A 201 8.17 -13.12 6.60
C GLU A 201 9.60 -12.64 6.28
N GLY A 202 9.90 -11.39 6.66
CA GLY A 202 11.21 -10.78 6.48
C GLY A 202 11.58 -10.39 5.04
N LYS A 203 10.65 -10.50 4.07
CA LYS A 203 10.93 -10.16 2.67
C LYS A 203 10.68 -8.70 2.33
N LEU A 204 9.74 -8.05 3.00
CA LEU A 204 9.43 -6.63 2.80
C LEU A 204 9.48 -5.88 4.14
N PRO A 205 9.76 -4.57 4.12
CA PRO A 205 9.67 -3.74 5.31
C PRO A 205 8.21 -3.61 5.78
N ASP A 206 8.01 -3.47 7.09
CA ASP A 206 6.71 -3.18 7.68
C ASP A 206 6.40 -1.68 7.57
N MET A 207 5.32 -1.34 6.88
CA MET A 207 4.90 0.05 6.70
C MET A 207 4.41 0.68 8.01
N LYS A 208 3.88 -0.11 8.95
CA LYS A 208 3.51 0.39 10.28
C LYS A 208 4.73 0.93 11.03
N GLU A 209 5.84 0.20 11.03
CA GLU A 209 7.10 0.65 11.62
C GLU A 209 7.61 1.93 10.94
N THR A 210 7.49 1.98 9.62
CA THR A 210 7.81 3.17 8.84
C THR A 210 6.94 4.36 9.25
N ALA A 211 5.63 4.18 9.37
CA ALA A 211 4.68 5.22 9.80
C ALA A 211 4.94 5.69 11.24
N LEU A 212 5.27 4.79 12.15
CA LEU A 212 5.68 5.14 13.51
C LEU A 212 6.94 6.01 13.52
N SER A 213 7.88 5.76 12.63
CA SER A 213 9.07 6.63 12.47
C SER A 213 8.69 8.04 12.00
N TRP A 214 7.64 8.18 11.17
CA TRP A 214 7.13 9.49 10.78
C TRP A 214 6.54 10.25 11.97
N VAL A 215 5.74 9.57 12.77
CA VAL A 215 5.15 10.17 13.98
C VAL A 215 6.23 10.58 14.97
N GLN A 216 7.22 9.72 15.20
CA GLN A 216 8.36 10.06 16.06
C GLN A 216 9.06 11.36 15.62
N PHE A 217 9.24 11.56 14.32
CA PHE A 217 9.76 12.81 13.78
C PHE A 217 8.79 13.99 14.01
N LEU A 218 7.49 13.77 13.83
CA LEU A 218 6.46 14.81 13.94
C LEU A 218 6.18 15.23 15.40
N MET A 219 6.62 14.49 16.40
CA MET A 219 6.46 14.88 17.82
C MET A 219 7.09 16.23 18.16
N ASP A 220 8.11 16.66 17.41
CA ASP A 220 8.75 17.96 17.59
C ASP A 220 8.01 19.12 16.89
N TYR A 221 7.00 18.81 16.07
CA TYR A 221 6.31 19.78 15.19
C TYR A 221 4.81 19.89 15.43
N LEU A 222 4.19 18.88 16.05
CA LEU A 222 2.76 18.86 16.36
C LEU A 222 2.51 19.15 17.86
N PRO A 223 1.32 19.67 18.23
CA PRO A 223 0.90 19.70 19.63
C PRO A 223 0.99 18.31 20.27
N ALA A 224 1.46 18.24 21.52
CA ALA A 224 1.77 16.98 22.20
C ALA A 224 0.58 16.00 22.22
N ASP A 225 -0.63 16.50 22.51
CA ASP A 225 -1.84 15.66 22.55
C ASP A 225 -2.18 15.08 21.17
N ALA A 226 -2.06 15.88 20.11
CA ALA A 226 -2.29 15.45 18.74
C ALA A 226 -1.24 14.42 18.29
N ALA A 227 0.04 14.65 18.58
CA ALA A 227 1.12 13.70 18.27
C ALA A 227 0.91 12.36 18.99
N ASN A 228 0.51 12.39 20.28
CA ASN A 228 0.20 11.19 21.06
C ASN A 228 -1.03 10.46 20.50
N LYS A 229 -2.11 11.19 20.11
CA LYS A 229 -3.29 10.56 19.48
C LYS A 229 -2.92 9.93 18.14
N LEU A 230 -2.17 10.63 17.28
CA LEU A 230 -1.69 10.08 16.00
C LEU A 230 -0.87 8.80 16.22
N ARG A 231 0.03 8.81 17.20
CA ARG A 231 0.82 7.64 17.58
C ARG A 231 -0.07 6.48 17.98
N ALA A 232 -1.01 6.71 18.90
CA ALA A 232 -1.94 5.68 19.38
C ALA A 232 -2.78 5.10 18.23
N LEU A 233 -3.25 5.92 17.30
CA LEU A 233 -4.00 5.48 16.13
C LEU A 233 -3.18 4.55 15.24
N ILE A 234 -1.90 4.86 14.97
CA ILE A 234 -1.03 4.02 14.15
C ILE A 234 -0.62 2.75 14.89
N GLU A 235 -0.31 2.84 16.19
CA GLU A 235 0.00 1.66 17.03
C GLU A 235 -1.17 0.67 17.09
N ALA A 236 -2.41 1.16 17.08
CA ALA A 236 -3.63 0.35 17.08
C ALA A 236 -3.92 -0.34 15.73
N VAL A 237 -3.29 0.07 14.62
CA VAL A 237 -3.41 -0.64 13.35
C VAL A 237 -2.85 -2.05 13.52
N PRO A 238 -3.59 -3.11 13.12
CA PRO A 238 -3.11 -4.48 13.26
C PRO A 238 -1.84 -4.73 12.42
N TYR A 239 -1.00 -5.65 12.88
CA TYR A 239 0.07 -6.19 12.05
C TYR A 239 -0.55 -6.93 10.87
N ASP A 240 -0.05 -6.65 9.68
CA ASP A 240 -0.57 -7.22 8.45
C ASP A 240 0.58 -7.56 7.51
N ARG A 241 0.60 -8.78 6.98
CA ARG A 241 1.64 -9.24 6.05
C ARG A 241 1.21 -9.16 4.59
N HIS A 242 0.12 -8.48 4.28
CA HIS A 242 -0.26 -8.28 2.90
C HIS A 242 0.57 -7.17 2.25
N MET A 243 0.75 -7.33 0.94
CA MET A 243 1.55 -6.41 0.14
C MET A 243 0.91 -5.04 0.04
N ILE A 244 1.73 -4.00 0.09
CA ILE A 244 1.40 -2.62 -0.29
C ILE A 244 2.45 -2.14 -1.27
N HIS A 245 2.05 -1.36 -2.28
CA HIS A 245 2.97 -0.76 -3.23
C HIS A 245 3.72 0.45 -2.65
N GLY A 246 3.06 1.25 -1.81
CA GLY A 246 3.63 2.44 -1.15
C GLY A 246 3.67 3.71 -2.00
N ASP A 247 3.47 3.60 -3.32
CA ASP A 247 3.34 4.73 -4.27
C ASP A 247 2.35 4.39 -5.41
N TYR A 248 1.16 3.90 -5.04
CA TYR A 248 0.14 3.43 -5.99
C TYR A 248 -0.63 4.58 -6.61
N HIS A 249 -0.40 4.85 -7.89
CA HIS A 249 -1.08 5.92 -8.64
C HIS A 249 -1.12 5.61 -10.14
N THR A 250 -1.91 6.38 -10.92
CA THR A 250 -2.21 6.08 -12.33
C THR A 250 -1.01 6.09 -13.28
N LYS A 251 0.11 6.70 -12.91
CA LYS A 251 1.36 6.63 -13.70
C LYS A 251 2.13 5.34 -13.49
N ASN A 252 1.88 4.63 -12.40
CA ASN A 252 2.56 3.37 -12.09
C ASN A 252 1.78 2.14 -12.57
N LEU A 253 0.63 2.35 -13.24
CA LEU A 253 -0.09 1.29 -13.96
C LEU A 253 0.02 1.51 -15.46
N GLU A 254 0.46 0.48 -16.15
CA GLU A 254 0.63 0.46 -17.61
C GLU A 254 -0.30 -0.60 -18.23
N LEU A 255 -0.97 -0.23 -19.31
CA LEU A 255 -1.77 -1.15 -20.12
C LEU A 255 -0.95 -1.60 -21.33
N GLN A 256 -0.65 -2.89 -21.42
CA GLN A 256 0.04 -3.52 -22.54
C GLN A 256 -0.74 -4.75 -23.02
N ASN A 257 -1.15 -4.77 -24.27
CA ASN A 257 -1.85 -5.93 -24.88
C ASN A 257 -3.02 -6.44 -24.02
N ASP A 258 -3.84 -5.53 -23.51
CA ASP A 258 -4.97 -5.79 -22.60
C ASP A 258 -4.58 -6.36 -21.20
N GLU A 259 -3.29 -6.38 -20.87
CA GLU A 259 -2.80 -6.72 -19.54
C GLU A 259 -2.39 -5.45 -18.77
N VAL A 260 -2.78 -5.37 -17.51
CA VAL A 260 -2.38 -4.29 -16.60
C VAL A 260 -1.11 -4.69 -15.87
N LEU A 261 -0.06 -3.92 -16.08
CA LEU A 261 1.24 -4.09 -15.43
C LEU A 261 1.45 -3.00 -14.37
N LEU A 262 2.03 -3.38 -13.26
CA LEU A 262 2.46 -2.47 -12.21
C LEU A 262 3.96 -2.19 -12.37
N ILE A 263 4.38 -0.94 -12.22
CA ILE A 263 5.77 -0.51 -12.35
C ILE A 263 6.22 0.28 -11.12
N ASP A 264 7.53 0.52 -10.99
CA ASP A 264 8.16 1.32 -9.94
C ASP A 264 7.99 0.71 -8.54
N MET A 265 8.63 -0.46 -8.35
CA MET A 265 8.51 -1.32 -7.16
C MET A 265 9.44 -0.93 -5.99
N ASP A 266 10.10 0.22 -6.04
CA ASP A 266 11.12 0.61 -5.05
C ASP A 266 10.54 0.89 -3.65
N THR A 267 9.24 1.18 -3.56
CA THR A 267 8.52 1.47 -2.32
C THR A 267 7.72 0.28 -1.77
N LEU A 268 7.88 -0.90 -2.37
CA LEU A 268 7.13 -2.09 -1.99
C LEU A 268 7.33 -2.44 -0.50
N ALA A 269 6.24 -2.67 0.20
CA ALA A 269 6.22 -2.95 1.63
C ALA A 269 5.13 -3.97 1.97
N MET A 270 5.04 -4.38 3.23
CA MET A 270 3.89 -5.09 3.77
C MET A 270 3.19 -4.22 4.81
N GLY A 271 1.88 -4.37 4.95
CA GLY A 271 1.13 -3.64 5.96
C GLY A 271 -0.37 -3.56 5.69
N TYR A 272 -1.06 -3.00 6.65
CA TYR A 272 -2.50 -2.76 6.55
C TYR A 272 -2.83 -1.74 5.44
N PRO A 273 -3.86 -1.96 4.63
CA PRO A 273 -4.16 -1.14 3.44
C PRO A 273 -4.31 0.37 3.66
N ILE A 274 -4.57 0.83 4.88
CA ILE A 274 -4.70 2.26 5.19
C ILE A 274 -3.44 3.06 4.82
N PHE A 275 -2.26 2.44 4.90
CA PHE A 275 -1.01 3.09 4.54
C PHE A 275 -0.88 3.32 3.02
N GLU A 276 -1.44 2.42 2.21
CA GLU A 276 -1.54 2.63 0.76
C GLU A 276 -2.51 3.77 0.44
N PHE A 277 -3.69 3.78 1.06
CA PHE A 277 -4.65 4.85 0.85
C PHE A 277 -4.11 6.22 1.26
N GLY A 278 -3.30 6.31 2.32
CA GLY A 278 -2.61 7.56 2.66
C GLY A 278 -1.65 8.05 1.57
N SER A 279 -0.94 7.13 0.90
CA SER A 279 -0.08 7.45 -0.24
C SER A 279 -0.89 7.88 -1.47
N MET A 280 -1.97 7.15 -1.76
CA MET A 280 -2.89 7.46 -2.87
C MET A 280 -3.57 8.81 -2.68
N PHE A 281 -4.07 9.12 -1.48
CA PHE A 281 -4.61 10.45 -1.17
C PHE A 281 -3.63 11.56 -1.53
N ASN A 282 -2.36 11.40 -1.18
CA ASN A 282 -1.33 12.38 -1.51
C ASN A 282 -1.17 12.56 -3.01
N ALA A 283 -1.14 11.49 -3.78
CA ALA A 283 -0.95 11.51 -5.23
C ALA A 283 -2.14 12.13 -5.99
N PHE A 284 -3.37 11.93 -5.51
CA PHE A 284 -4.58 12.40 -6.19
C PHE A 284 -5.07 13.76 -5.69
N VAL A 285 -4.90 14.05 -4.39
CA VAL A 285 -5.48 15.24 -3.75
C VAL A 285 -4.46 16.03 -2.95
N GLY A 286 -3.78 15.42 -1.99
CA GLY A 286 -3.03 16.10 -0.95
C GLY A 286 -1.96 17.07 -1.45
N PHE A 287 -1.18 16.70 -2.48
CA PHE A 287 -0.20 17.61 -3.11
C PHE A 287 -0.83 18.78 -3.86
N SER A 288 -2.14 18.74 -4.15
CA SER A 288 -2.84 19.72 -4.97
C SER A 288 -3.80 20.60 -4.18
N GLU A 289 -3.84 20.47 -2.84
CA GLU A 289 -4.78 21.25 -2.01
C GLU A 289 -4.46 22.76 -1.97
N VAL A 290 -3.20 23.13 -2.16
CA VAL A 290 -2.77 24.55 -2.24
C VAL A 290 -2.53 24.98 -3.68
N ASP A 291 -2.01 24.09 -4.52
CA ASP A 291 -1.69 24.35 -5.92
C ASP A 291 -2.36 23.29 -6.79
N GLU A 292 -3.59 23.59 -7.25
CA GLU A 292 -4.43 22.68 -8.02
C GLU A 292 -3.79 22.17 -9.32
N GLU A 293 -2.80 22.90 -9.86
CA GLU A 293 -2.08 22.46 -11.05
C GLU A 293 -1.05 21.35 -10.76
N THR A 294 -0.76 21.06 -9.50
CA THR A 294 0.26 20.05 -9.15
C THR A 294 -0.12 18.68 -9.71
N VAL A 295 -1.38 18.24 -9.56
CA VAL A 295 -1.83 16.97 -10.12
C VAL A 295 -1.84 17.00 -11.66
N LEU A 296 -2.19 18.10 -12.27
CA LEU A 296 -2.15 18.25 -13.73
C LEU A 296 -0.71 18.10 -14.25
N ARG A 297 0.27 18.75 -13.61
CA ARG A 297 1.69 18.60 -13.96
C ARG A 297 2.21 17.18 -13.70
N PHE A 298 1.72 16.52 -12.64
CA PHE A 298 2.17 15.19 -12.27
C PHE A 298 1.44 14.08 -13.01
N GLN A 299 0.09 14.07 -13.01
CA GLN A 299 -0.72 12.98 -13.58
C GLN A 299 -1.16 13.25 -15.03
N GLY A 300 -1.20 14.53 -15.46
CA GLY A 300 -1.63 14.92 -16.82
C GLY A 300 -3.14 15.17 -16.98
N TYR A 301 -3.91 15.15 -15.90
CA TYR A 301 -5.34 15.49 -15.85
C TYR A 301 -5.64 16.42 -14.65
N ASP A 302 -6.77 17.10 -14.68
CA ASP A 302 -7.11 18.14 -13.72
C ASP A 302 -7.50 17.59 -12.33
N LEU A 303 -7.52 18.47 -11.32
CA LEU A 303 -7.85 18.12 -9.94
C LEU A 303 -9.29 17.60 -9.80
N LYS A 304 -10.22 18.06 -10.61
CA LYS A 304 -11.60 17.56 -10.60
C LYS A 304 -11.64 16.08 -11.00
N THR A 305 -10.96 15.72 -12.06
CA THR A 305 -10.81 14.33 -12.51
C THR A 305 -10.09 13.49 -11.47
N ALA A 306 -9.03 14.02 -10.84
CA ALA A 306 -8.29 13.32 -9.78
C ALA A 306 -9.16 13.01 -8.56
N LYS A 307 -9.93 14.00 -8.08
CA LYS A 307 -10.86 13.83 -6.96
C LYS A 307 -11.96 12.80 -7.28
N ALA A 308 -12.53 12.87 -8.48
CA ALA A 308 -13.54 11.91 -8.91
C ALA A 308 -12.93 10.49 -8.99
N PHE A 309 -11.74 10.34 -9.57
CA PHE A 309 -11.06 9.05 -9.68
C PHE A 309 -10.71 8.46 -8.30
N TRP A 310 -10.26 9.30 -7.37
CA TRP A 310 -10.00 8.92 -5.99
C TRP A 310 -11.28 8.42 -5.30
N HIS A 311 -12.37 9.19 -5.36
CA HIS A 311 -13.65 8.84 -4.78
C HIS A 311 -14.19 7.52 -5.33
N GLU A 312 -14.26 7.37 -6.66
CA GLU A 312 -14.76 6.17 -7.31
C GLU A 312 -13.87 4.95 -7.05
N THR A 313 -12.56 5.15 -6.90
CA THR A 313 -11.63 4.08 -6.49
C THR A 313 -11.94 3.58 -5.07
N LEU A 314 -12.20 4.47 -4.11
CA LEU A 314 -12.59 4.09 -2.76
C LEU A 314 -13.94 3.35 -2.76
N ALA A 315 -14.94 3.84 -3.51
CA ALA A 315 -16.23 3.20 -3.68
C ALA A 315 -16.09 1.77 -4.25
N ALA A 316 -15.33 1.64 -5.33
CA ALA A 316 -15.06 0.35 -5.98
C ALA A 316 -14.25 -0.60 -5.08
N TYR A 317 -13.29 -0.08 -4.31
CA TYR A 317 -12.52 -0.91 -3.38
C TYR A 317 -13.38 -1.44 -2.23
N LEU A 318 -14.26 -0.60 -1.68
CA LEU A 318 -15.18 -0.96 -0.61
C LEU A 318 -16.40 -1.75 -1.09
N ASP A 319 -16.61 -1.85 -2.41
CA ASP A 319 -17.83 -2.40 -3.03
C ASP A 319 -19.10 -1.73 -2.46
N THR A 320 -19.16 -0.39 -2.46
CA THR A 320 -20.27 0.36 -1.88
C THR A 320 -20.53 1.67 -2.62
N THR A 321 -21.77 2.12 -2.58
CA THR A 321 -22.18 3.48 -2.99
C THR A 321 -22.55 4.37 -1.79
N CYS A 322 -22.35 3.87 -0.56
CA CYS A 322 -22.62 4.62 0.67
C CYS A 322 -21.58 5.71 0.89
N GLU A 323 -21.98 6.97 0.68
CA GLU A 323 -21.11 8.15 0.77
C GLU A 323 -20.44 8.31 2.14
N THR A 324 -21.16 8.00 3.22
CA THR A 324 -20.61 8.06 4.58
C THR A 324 -19.47 7.05 4.77
N LYS A 325 -19.62 5.85 4.25
CA LYS A 325 -18.58 4.82 4.33
C LYS A 325 -17.33 5.19 3.51
N ILE A 326 -17.53 5.74 2.31
CA ILE A 326 -16.45 6.22 1.44
C ILE A 326 -15.69 7.34 2.15
N ARG A 327 -16.41 8.32 2.70
CA ARG A 327 -15.83 9.46 3.45
C ARG A 327 -15.10 9.02 4.73
N GLU A 328 -15.61 8.02 5.42
CA GLU A 328 -14.94 7.42 6.59
C GLU A 328 -13.54 6.89 6.21
N LEU A 329 -13.43 6.10 5.14
CA LEU A 329 -12.14 5.60 4.66
C LEU A 329 -11.24 6.74 4.17
N GLU A 330 -11.80 7.71 3.45
CA GLU A 330 -11.06 8.89 3.00
C GLU A 330 -10.46 9.68 4.17
N ASN A 331 -11.23 9.96 5.21
CA ASN A 331 -10.75 10.68 6.40
C ASN A 331 -9.62 9.93 7.11
N LYS A 332 -9.70 8.60 7.20
CA LYS A 332 -8.62 7.76 7.74
C LYS A 332 -7.37 7.81 6.86
N ALA A 333 -7.52 7.76 5.54
CA ALA A 333 -6.43 7.88 4.58
C ALA A 333 -5.74 9.25 4.66
N ARG A 334 -6.52 10.34 4.82
CA ARG A 334 -6.02 11.71 4.98
C ARG A 334 -5.12 11.86 6.19
N ILE A 335 -5.44 11.23 7.32
CA ILE A 335 -4.57 11.27 8.53
C ILE A 335 -3.17 10.71 8.20
N VAL A 336 -3.10 9.54 7.58
CA VAL A 336 -1.82 8.92 7.20
C VAL A 336 -1.12 9.76 6.12
N GLY A 337 -1.88 10.28 5.17
CA GLY A 337 -1.39 11.12 4.08
C GLY A 337 -0.77 12.41 4.59
N TYR A 338 -1.47 13.16 5.44
CA TYR A 338 -0.95 14.41 6.01
C TYR A 338 0.28 14.20 6.87
N ALA A 339 0.32 13.15 7.70
CA ALA A 339 1.52 12.82 8.46
C ALA A 339 2.74 12.63 7.53
N ARG A 340 2.56 11.92 6.40
CA ARG A 340 3.62 11.73 5.39
C ARG A 340 4.01 13.05 4.69
N LEU A 341 3.02 13.89 4.31
CA LEU A 341 3.24 15.17 3.63
C LEU A 341 4.00 16.16 4.49
N ILE A 342 3.54 16.40 5.71
CA ILE A 342 4.16 17.34 6.66
C ILE A 342 5.61 16.93 6.91
N ARG A 343 5.84 15.66 7.27
CA ARG A 343 7.20 15.13 7.46
C ARG A 343 8.09 15.31 6.23
N ARG A 344 7.58 15.01 5.04
CA ARG A 344 8.32 15.13 3.78
C ARG A 344 8.73 16.57 3.52
N ALA A 345 7.79 17.51 3.64
CA ALA A 345 8.02 18.92 3.41
C ALA A 345 9.08 19.49 4.37
N ILE A 346 8.96 19.19 5.68
CA ILE A 346 9.94 19.63 6.68
C ILE A 346 11.32 19.02 6.40
N ARG A 347 11.43 17.72 6.11
CA ARG A 347 12.72 17.08 5.80
C ARG A 347 13.40 17.63 4.55
N ARG A 348 12.65 18.18 3.62
CA ARG A 348 13.17 18.84 2.42
C ARG A 348 13.49 20.33 2.62
N GLY A 349 13.20 20.86 3.81
CA GLY A 349 13.39 22.27 4.10
C GLY A 349 12.41 23.18 3.38
N GLU A 350 11.25 22.65 2.96
CA GLU A 350 10.20 23.38 2.25
C GLU A 350 9.56 24.45 3.16
N GLU A 351 9.62 24.27 4.48
CA GLU A 351 9.20 25.28 5.48
C GLU A 351 9.94 26.62 5.37
N LYS A 352 11.07 26.66 4.65
CA LYS A 352 11.83 27.90 4.38
C LYS A 352 11.21 28.74 3.28
N THR A 353 10.32 28.16 2.45
CA THR A 353 9.61 28.84 1.38
C THR A 353 8.23 29.30 1.85
N GLU A 354 7.66 30.34 1.24
CA GLU A 354 6.30 30.80 1.53
C GLU A 354 5.26 29.72 1.17
N LYS A 355 5.41 29.12 -0.01
CA LYS A 355 4.53 28.03 -0.47
C LYS A 355 4.59 26.86 0.51
N GLY A 356 5.77 26.38 0.86
CA GLY A 356 5.90 25.23 1.75
C GLY A 356 5.33 25.46 3.15
N ARG A 357 5.45 26.70 3.69
CA ARG A 357 4.77 27.05 4.94
C ARG A 357 3.25 26.96 4.81
N THR A 358 2.69 27.54 3.74
CA THR A 358 1.25 27.49 3.49
C THR A 358 0.75 26.05 3.38
N GLU A 359 1.48 25.19 2.69
CA GLU A 359 1.17 23.76 2.56
C GLU A 359 1.22 23.05 3.92
N ILE A 360 2.30 23.23 4.69
CA ILE A 360 2.46 22.61 6.01
C ILE A 360 1.38 23.09 6.98
N ASP A 361 1.05 24.39 6.99
CA ASP A 361 0.02 24.96 7.86
C ASP A 361 -1.37 24.40 7.53
N LEU A 362 -1.70 24.27 6.23
CA LEU A 362 -2.94 23.66 5.78
C LEU A 362 -3.02 22.20 6.24
N TRP A 363 -2.04 21.38 5.88
CA TRP A 363 -2.04 19.95 6.20
C TRP A 363 -2.04 19.70 7.72
N THR A 364 -1.35 20.54 8.48
CA THR A 364 -1.37 20.45 9.95
C THR A 364 -2.75 20.74 10.51
N ARG A 365 -3.43 21.79 10.07
CA ARG A 365 -4.79 22.12 10.48
C ARG A 365 -5.75 20.98 10.16
N GLU A 366 -5.77 20.52 8.93
CA GLU A 366 -6.64 19.43 8.49
C GLU A 366 -6.37 18.12 9.28
N LEU A 367 -5.09 17.82 9.57
CA LEU A 367 -4.71 16.68 10.40
C LEU A 367 -5.29 16.83 11.83
N LEU A 368 -5.16 18.01 12.43
CA LEU A 368 -5.67 18.26 13.79
C LEU A 368 -7.19 18.10 13.85
N ASP A 369 -7.92 18.66 12.88
CA ASP A 369 -9.39 18.55 12.81
C ASP A 369 -9.84 17.09 12.66
N LEU A 370 -9.14 16.29 11.84
CA LEU A 370 -9.43 14.86 11.69
C LEU A 370 -9.11 14.06 12.95
N LEU A 371 -8.06 14.42 13.66
CA LEU A 371 -7.70 13.75 14.93
C LEU A 371 -8.75 14.00 16.04
N GLU A 372 -9.59 15.03 15.95
CA GLU A 372 -10.70 15.23 16.91
C GLU A 372 -11.81 14.18 16.72
N THR A 373 -12.05 13.73 15.50
CA THR A 373 -13.24 12.94 15.14
C THR A 373 -12.95 11.48 14.80
N VAL A 374 -11.71 11.14 14.41
CA VAL A 374 -11.33 9.77 14.01
C VAL A 374 -10.71 9.04 15.20
N ASP A 375 -11.31 7.90 15.57
CA ASP A 375 -10.87 7.09 16.72
C ASP A 375 -10.18 5.78 16.32
N THR A 376 -10.17 5.43 15.02
CA THR A 376 -9.47 4.25 14.50
C THR A 376 -9.10 4.42 13.05
N LEU A 377 -7.93 3.89 12.66
CA LEU A 377 -7.48 3.81 11.27
C LEU A 377 -7.87 2.48 10.59
N THR A 378 -8.42 1.54 11.34
CA THR A 378 -8.93 0.30 10.76
C THR A 378 -10.27 0.54 10.07
N PHE A 379 -10.52 -0.20 9.02
CA PHE A 379 -11.79 -0.18 8.28
C PHE A 379 -12.15 -1.61 7.85
N SER A 380 -13.41 -1.84 7.57
CA SER A 380 -13.93 -3.11 7.06
C SER A 380 -14.93 -2.84 5.95
N ARG A 381 -15.00 -3.73 4.97
CA ARG A 381 -16.08 -3.70 3.97
C ARG A 381 -17.43 -4.00 4.59
N ASP A 382 -17.44 -4.76 5.67
CA ASP A 382 -18.64 -5.31 6.30
C ASP A 382 -19.16 -4.45 7.47
N ASP A 383 -18.52 -3.33 7.77
CA ASP A 383 -18.90 -2.39 8.83
C ASP A 383 -19.22 -1.02 8.23
N LEU A 384 -20.29 -0.38 8.71
CA LEU A 384 -20.63 1.02 8.48
C LEU A 384 -20.71 1.72 9.83
N THR A 385 -19.91 2.78 10.05
CA THR A 385 -20.04 3.65 11.23
C THR A 385 -20.64 4.98 10.76
N ILE A 386 -21.76 5.38 11.40
CA ILE A 386 -22.56 6.52 10.97
C ILE A 386 -23.11 7.26 12.18
N GLU A 387 -23.37 8.58 12.07
CA GLU A 387 -24.07 9.32 13.14
C GLU A 387 -25.46 8.70 13.37
N ALA A 388 -25.80 8.49 14.63
CA ALA A 388 -27.09 7.92 15.02
C ALA A 388 -28.18 9.02 14.95
N ASP A 389 -28.59 9.34 13.72
CA ASP A 389 -29.63 10.30 13.38
C ASP A 389 -30.58 9.68 12.34
N ALA A 390 -31.87 9.99 12.43
CA ALA A 390 -32.88 9.49 11.53
C ALA A 390 -32.62 9.83 10.06
N GLU A 391 -31.93 10.94 9.79
CA GLU A 391 -31.57 11.37 8.43
C GLU A 391 -30.65 10.39 7.71
N HIS A 392 -29.93 9.54 8.45
CA HIS A 392 -29.00 8.54 7.91
C HIS A 392 -29.60 7.15 7.70
N LEU A 393 -30.90 6.97 7.90
CA LEU A 393 -31.54 5.66 7.74
C LEU A 393 -31.37 5.10 6.32
N ASP A 394 -31.51 5.94 5.30
CA ASP A 394 -31.40 5.51 3.90
C ASP A 394 -29.98 4.97 3.59
N GLU A 395 -28.94 5.54 4.21
CA GLU A 395 -27.56 5.07 4.05
C GLU A 395 -27.37 3.70 4.71
N VAL A 396 -27.96 3.49 5.89
CA VAL A 396 -27.95 2.18 6.57
C VAL A 396 -28.67 1.12 5.70
N GLN A 397 -29.83 1.46 5.15
CA GLN A 397 -30.59 0.55 4.27
C GLN A 397 -29.83 0.21 2.99
N THR A 398 -29.21 1.21 2.35
CA THR A 398 -28.37 1.01 1.16
C THR A 398 -27.19 0.08 1.45
N PHE A 399 -26.46 0.33 2.53
CA PHE A 399 -25.36 -0.54 2.97
C PHE A 399 -25.80 -1.99 3.20
N LEU A 400 -26.93 -2.20 3.86
CA LEU A 400 -27.45 -3.54 4.12
C LEU A 400 -27.86 -4.25 2.83
N GLU A 401 -28.58 -3.55 1.93
CA GLU A 401 -29.01 -4.13 0.65
C GLU A 401 -27.82 -4.54 -0.22
N GLU A 402 -26.78 -3.72 -0.31
CA GLU A 402 -25.55 -4.04 -1.03
C GLU A 402 -24.91 -5.34 -0.51
N ARG A 403 -24.75 -5.46 0.81
CA ARG A 403 -24.11 -6.64 1.43
C ARG A 403 -24.94 -7.89 1.32
N LEU A 404 -26.22 -7.79 1.60
CA LEU A 404 -27.15 -8.94 1.56
C LEU A 404 -27.41 -9.40 0.12
N SER A 405 -27.56 -8.47 -0.83
CA SER A 405 -27.75 -8.77 -2.25
C SER A 405 -26.49 -9.41 -2.85
N GLY A 406 -25.32 -8.82 -2.60
CA GLY A 406 -24.04 -9.36 -3.05
C GLY A 406 -23.73 -10.77 -2.53
N ALA A 407 -24.28 -11.12 -1.36
CA ALA A 407 -24.19 -12.47 -0.80
C ALA A 407 -25.24 -13.45 -1.33
N GLY A 408 -26.18 -12.99 -2.18
CA GLY A 408 -27.26 -13.83 -2.71
C GLY A 408 -28.41 -14.09 -1.73
N CYS A 409 -28.58 -13.27 -0.68
CA CYS A 409 -29.67 -13.37 0.27
C CYS A 409 -31.02 -13.20 -0.46
N PRO A 410 -32.01 -14.08 -0.22
CA PRO A 410 -33.30 -14.02 -0.90
C PRO A 410 -34.06 -12.70 -0.64
N PRO A 411 -34.82 -12.16 -1.61
CA PRO A 411 -35.49 -10.87 -1.48
C PRO A 411 -36.39 -10.76 -0.24
N LYS A 412 -37.08 -11.84 0.13
CA LYS A 412 -37.91 -11.88 1.34
C LYS A 412 -37.08 -11.71 2.62
N ALA A 413 -35.93 -12.37 2.71
CA ALA A 413 -35.05 -12.27 3.88
C ALA A 413 -34.41 -10.88 3.95
N ARG A 414 -33.99 -10.30 2.80
CA ARG A 414 -33.48 -8.92 2.74
C ARG A 414 -34.52 -7.92 3.25
N MET A 415 -35.76 -8.00 2.76
CA MET A 415 -36.83 -7.11 3.23
C MET A 415 -37.06 -7.25 4.74
N GLN A 416 -37.08 -8.48 5.28
CA GLN A 416 -37.27 -8.73 6.70
C GLN A 416 -36.12 -8.16 7.56
N LEU A 417 -34.89 -8.35 7.11
CA LEU A 417 -33.70 -7.80 7.77
C LEU A 417 -33.66 -6.28 7.67
N GLY A 418 -34.04 -5.71 6.53
CA GLY A 418 -34.13 -4.26 6.34
C GLY A 418 -35.11 -3.60 7.32
N LEU A 419 -36.31 -4.16 7.44
CA LEU A 419 -37.32 -3.68 8.42
C LEU A 419 -36.84 -3.83 9.87
N ALA A 420 -36.19 -4.94 10.21
CA ALA A 420 -35.65 -5.12 11.57
C ALA A 420 -34.51 -4.12 11.84
N ALA A 421 -33.67 -3.84 10.87
CA ALA A 421 -32.58 -2.88 10.96
C ALA A 421 -33.08 -1.44 11.12
N GLU A 422 -34.13 -1.05 10.37
CA GLU A 422 -34.78 0.24 10.52
C GLU A 422 -35.25 0.47 11.96
N GLU A 423 -35.97 -0.48 12.52
CA GLU A 423 -36.47 -0.39 13.89
C GLU A 423 -35.34 -0.27 14.93
N ILE A 424 -34.26 -1.03 14.73
CA ILE A 424 -33.10 -0.97 15.64
C ILE A 424 -32.39 0.36 15.52
N PHE A 425 -32.06 0.79 14.28
CA PHE A 425 -31.33 2.04 14.04
C PHE A 425 -32.13 3.26 14.52
N MET A 426 -33.42 3.32 14.24
CA MET A 426 -34.29 4.40 14.72
C MET A 426 -34.39 4.45 16.24
N ASN A 427 -34.35 3.31 16.94
CA ASN A 427 -34.29 3.28 18.39
C ASN A 427 -32.95 3.84 18.91
N ILE A 428 -31.84 3.51 18.28
CA ILE A 428 -30.52 4.06 18.64
C ILE A 428 -30.52 5.58 18.40
N ALA A 429 -30.93 6.04 17.23
CA ALA A 429 -31.01 7.45 16.87
C ALA A 429 -31.87 8.28 17.84
N SER A 430 -33.00 7.71 18.26
CA SER A 430 -33.96 8.44 19.10
C SER A 430 -33.61 8.44 20.60
N TYR A 431 -32.94 7.39 21.10
CA TYR A 431 -32.87 7.16 22.54
C TYR A 431 -31.46 6.94 23.11
N ALA A 432 -30.52 6.42 22.32
CA ALA A 432 -29.23 5.98 22.86
C ALA A 432 -28.38 7.14 23.39
N TYR A 433 -28.45 8.29 22.75
CA TYR A 433 -27.61 9.44 23.04
C TYR A 433 -28.36 10.68 23.58
N ALA A 434 -29.68 10.63 23.71
CA ALA A 434 -30.48 11.79 24.08
C ALA A 434 -30.08 12.37 25.45
N PRO A 435 -29.85 13.73 25.60
CA PRO A 435 -30.07 14.77 24.57
C PRO A 435 -28.85 15.05 23.65
N GLY A 436 -27.77 14.30 23.76
CA GLY A 436 -26.56 14.44 22.92
C GLY A 436 -26.64 13.69 21.58
N LYS A 437 -25.52 13.67 20.88
CA LYS A 437 -25.33 12.94 19.63
C LYS A 437 -24.25 11.87 19.80
N GLY A 438 -24.27 10.85 18.96
CA GLY A 438 -23.28 9.80 18.93
C GLY A 438 -23.37 8.99 17.65
N SER A 439 -22.61 7.92 17.55
CA SER A 439 -22.56 7.10 16.36
C SER A 439 -23.05 5.67 16.62
N ALA A 440 -23.59 5.03 15.58
CA ALA A 440 -23.88 3.62 15.53
C ALA A 440 -22.97 2.93 14.51
N THR A 441 -22.46 1.74 14.85
CA THR A 441 -21.77 0.87 13.90
C THR A 441 -22.68 -0.27 13.52
N VAL A 442 -22.94 -0.43 12.22
CA VAL A 442 -23.72 -1.52 11.64
C VAL A 442 -22.77 -2.49 10.95
N ARG A 443 -22.83 -3.77 11.32
CA ARG A 443 -21.99 -4.82 10.76
C ARG A 443 -22.83 -5.93 10.17
N VAL A 444 -22.47 -6.39 8.96
CA VAL A 444 -23.13 -7.54 8.31
C VAL A 444 -22.15 -8.70 8.24
N LYS A 445 -22.56 -9.87 8.72
CA LYS A 445 -21.82 -11.11 8.55
C LYS A 445 -22.68 -12.14 7.87
N ILE A 446 -22.17 -12.77 6.83
CA ILE A 446 -22.80 -13.90 6.13
C ILE A 446 -21.99 -15.14 6.46
N ASN A 447 -22.64 -16.25 6.79
CA ASN A 447 -21.93 -17.50 7.02
C ASN A 447 -21.32 -18.04 5.71
N GLU A 448 -20.31 -18.91 5.81
CA GLU A 448 -19.60 -19.48 4.65
C GLU A 448 -20.52 -20.21 3.67
N GLN A 449 -21.57 -20.84 4.16
CA GLN A 449 -22.56 -21.58 3.38
C GLN A 449 -23.58 -20.64 2.70
N ARG A 450 -23.56 -19.35 3.00
CA ARG A 450 -24.52 -18.34 2.51
C ARG A 450 -25.99 -18.68 2.76
N THR A 451 -26.26 -19.21 3.95
CA THR A 451 -27.60 -19.63 4.41
C THR A 451 -28.06 -18.86 5.64
N GLU A 452 -27.23 -17.96 6.15
CA GLU A 452 -27.51 -17.18 7.36
C GLU A 452 -26.82 -15.81 7.26
N ALA A 453 -27.55 -14.77 7.62
CA ALA A 453 -27.03 -13.41 7.79
C ALA A 453 -27.22 -12.94 9.22
N ALA A 454 -26.19 -12.37 9.82
CA ALA A 454 -26.20 -11.70 11.10
C ALA A 454 -25.94 -10.20 10.90
N ILE A 455 -26.84 -9.34 11.39
CA ILE A 455 -26.66 -7.89 11.45
C ILE A 455 -26.44 -7.49 12.88
N THR A 456 -25.32 -6.82 13.15
CA THR A 456 -24.94 -6.33 14.48
C THR A 456 -24.97 -4.81 14.50
N PHE A 457 -25.66 -4.24 15.48
CA PHE A 457 -25.63 -2.82 15.80
C PHE A 457 -24.84 -2.61 17.09
N ALA A 458 -23.88 -1.68 17.06
CA ALA A 458 -23.09 -1.31 18.23
C ALA A 458 -23.14 0.21 18.43
N ASP A 459 -23.45 0.66 19.65
CA ASP A 459 -23.48 2.06 20.04
C ASP A 459 -22.87 2.26 21.44
N ARG A 460 -22.44 3.50 21.75
CA ARG A 460 -21.90 3.89 23.05
C ARG A 460 -22.88 4.73 23.88
N GLY A 461 -24.14 4.67 23.55
CA GLY A 461 -25.19 5.35 24.30
C GLY A 461 -25.47 4.76 25.67
N VAL A 462 -26.55 5.21 26.28
CA VAL A 462 -26.98 4.70 27.58
C VAL A 462 -27.20 3.20 27.52
N PRO A 463 -26.65 2.39 28.46
CA PRO A 463 -26.86 0.95 28.48
C PRO A 463 -28.33 0.57 28.51
N TYR A 464 -28.79 -0.14 27.50
CA TYR A 464 -30.19 -0.53 27.38
C TYR A 464 -30.32 -1.86 26.61
N ASP A 465 -30.90 -2.86 27.28
CA ASP A 465 -31.22 -4.17 26.68
C ASP A 465 -32.65 -4.16 26.12
N PRO A 466 -32.82 -4.00 24.80
CA PRO A 466 -34.15 -3.95 24.19
C PRO A 466 -34.89 -5.29 24.25
N LEU A 467 -34.16 -6.40 24.42
CA LEU A 467 -34.75 -7.76 24.41
C LEU A 467 -35.44 -8.10 25.74
N LYS A 468 -35.13 -7.37 26.85
CA LYS A 468 -35.78 -7.55 28.16
C LYS A 468 -37.17 -6.92 28.24
N ARG A 469 -37.53 -6.09 27.26
CA ARG A 469 -38.86 -5.50 27.24
C ARG A 469 -39.92 -6.57 26.96
N SER A 470 -41.01 -6.54 27.76
CA SER A 470 -42.16 -7.42 27.53
C SER A 470 -42.82 -7.11 26.19
N ASP A 471 -43.22 -8.14 25.47
CA ASP A 471 -43.93 -7.98 24.20
C ASP A 471 -45.24 -7.21 24.41
N PRO A 472 -45.59 -6.28 23.50
CA PRO A 472 -46.84 -5.52 23.60
C PRO A 472 -48.05 -6.46 23.44
N ASP A 473 -49.14 -6.16 24.16
CA ASP A 473 -50.39 -6.87 23.96
C ASP A 473 -51.00 -6.46 22.61
N VAL A 474 -50.87 -7.36 21.61
CA VAL A 474 -51.36 -7.14 20.24
C VAL A 474 -52.86 -7.31 20.12
N THR A 475 -53.59 -7.72 21.20
CA THR A 475 -55.06 -7.90 21.21
C THR A 475 -55.81 -6.60 21.50
N LEU A 476 -55.10 -5.55 22.03
CA LEU A 476 -55.70 -4.25 22.33
C LEU A 476 -55.85 -3.39 21.04
N SER A 477 -56.88 -2.53 21.02
CA SER A 477 -57.07 -1.55 19.96
C SER A 477 -55.92 -0.56 19.84
N ALA A 478 -55.77 0.11 18.68
CA ALA A 478 -54.68 1.07 18.45
C ALA A 478 -54.69 2.26 19.44
N GLU A 479 -55.88 2.59 20.00
CA GLU A 479 -56.09 3.68 20.95
C GLU A 479 -55.74 3.26 22.39
N GLU A 480 -55.75 1.99 22.72
CA GLU A 480 -55.48 1.43 24.06
C GLU A 480 -54.04 0.93 24.22
N ARG A 481 -53.26 0.90 23.15
CA ARG A 481 -51.87 0.45 23.16
C ARG A 481 -50.95 1.56 23.70
N ASN A 482 -50.09 1.21 24.62
CA ASN A 482 -48.98 2.09 25.01
C ASN A 482 -48.11 2.36 23.78
N ILE A 483 -47.87 3.65 23.51
CA ILE A 483 -46.96 4.10 22.44
C ILE A 483 -45.54 3.65 22.80
N GLY A 484 -45.02 2.59 22.16
CA GLY A 484 -43.65 2.12 22.29
C GLY A 484 -43.52 0.61 22.57
N GLY A 485 -42.58 -0.05 21.91
CA GLY A 485 -42.27 -1.49 22.03
C GLY A 485 -42.68 -2.33 20.82
N LEU A 486 -43.40 -1.75 19.85
CA LEU A 486 -43.82 -2.49 18.65
C LEU A 486 -42.60 -2.81 17.75
N GLY A 487 -41.60 -1.93 17.66
CA GLY A 487 -40.41 -2.10 16.83
C GLY A 487 -39.56 -3.30 17.23
N ILE A 488 -39.24 -3.42 18.53
CA ILE A 488 -38.48 -4.59 19.04
C ILE A 488 -39.28 -5.88 18.92
N PHE A 489 -40.61 -5.84 19.13
CA PHE A 489 -41.48 -6.97 18.88
C PHE A 489 -41.45 -7.39 17.40
N LEU A 490 -41.52 -6.44 16.48
CA LEU A 490 -41.43 -6.67 15.04
C LEU A 490 -40.06 -7.27 14.68
N THR A 491 -38.97 -6.72 15.21
CA THR A 491 -37.60 -7.26 15.04
C THR A 491 -37.56 -8.75 15.44
N LYS A 492 -38.05 -9.10 16.64
CA LYS A 492 -38.10 -10.49 17.11
C LYS A 492 -38.95 -11.41 16.19
N LYS A 493 -39.98 -10.87 15.53
CA LYS A 493 -40.85 -11.65 14.60
C LYS A 493 -40.26 -11.81 13.21
N LEU A 494 -39.47 -10.87 12.73
CA LEU A 494 -38.86 -10.87 11.41
C LEU A 494 -37.53 -11.64 11.35
N THR A 495 -36.86 -11.79 12.49
CA THR A 495 -35.60 -12.51 12.62
C THR A 495 -35.77 -13.85 13.31
N ASP A 496 -34.79 -14.75 13.14
CA ASP A 496 -34.83 -16.11 13.70
C ASP A 496 -34.13 -16.19 15.06
N ASP A 497 -33.25 -15.25 15.36
CA ASP A 497 -32.59 -15.08 16.65
C ASP A 497 -32.20 -13.61 16.88
N ALA A 498 -32.11 -13.19 18.15
CA ALA A 498 -31.64 -11.87 18.54
C ALA A 498 -30.87 -11.96 19.87
N GLN A 499 -29.70 -11.35 19.92
CA GLN A 499 -28.79 -11.39 21.07
C GLN A 499 -28.33 -9.98 21.44
N TYR A 500 -28.30 -9.68 22.75
CA TYR A 500 -27.79 -8.43 23.27
C TYR A 500 -26.67 -8.67 24.27
N VAL A 501 -25.61 -7.88 24.15
CA VAL A 501 -24.47 -7.85 25.10
C VAL A 501 -24.08 -6.40 25.34
N TYR A 502 -23.84 -6.05 26.61
CA TYR A 502 -23.16 -4.82 26.95
C TYR A 502 -21.71 -5.13 27.35
N ARG A 503 -20.77 -4.63 26.59
CA ARG A 503 -19.33 -4.89 26.81
C ARG A 503 -18.48 -3.70 26.36
N ASP A 504 -17.44 -3.41 27.12
CA ASP A 504 -16.44 -2.34 26.83
C ASP A 504 -17.08 -0.96 26.57
N GLY A 505 -18.17 -0.65 27.31
CA GLY A 505 -18.91 0.60 27.17
C GLY A 505 -19.79 0.68 25.94
N GLN A 506 -20.12 -0.45 25.30
CA GLN A 506 -20.97 -0.51 24.10
C GLN A 506 -22.19 -1.40 24.32
N ASN A 507 -23.34 -0.94 23.84
CA ASN A 507 -24.49 -1.77 23.54
C ASN A 507 -24.21 -2.52 22.24
N ILE A 508 -24.38 -3.83 22.21
CA ILE A 508 -24.18 -4.66 21.04
C ILE A 508 -25.41 -5.53 20.85
N LEU A 509 -26.23 -5.22 19.85
CA LEU A 509 -27.43 -5.97 19.48
C LEU A 509 -27.19 -6.67 18.15
N THR A 510 -27.30 -8.00 18.12
CA THR A 510 -27.17 -8.80 16.92
C THR A 510 -28.49 -9.48 16.60
N VAL A 511 -28.94 -9.38 15.36
CA VAL A 511 -30.11 -10.10 14.83
C VAL A 511 -29.66 -11.06 13.73
N ILE A 512 -30.29 -12.24 13.69
CA ILE A 512 -29.89 -13.33 12.79
C ILE A 512 -31.10 -13.79 11.96
N LYS A 513 -30.87 -14.00 10.67
CA LYS A 513 -31.86 -14.53 9.73
C LYS A 513 -31.27 -15.69 8.93
N ARG A 514 -31.96 -16.82 8.92
CA ARG A 514 -31.66 -18.00 8.10
C ARG A 514 -32.52 -18.01 6.83
N PHE A 515 -31.93 -18.46 5.71
CA PHE A 515 -32.58 -18.45 4.41
C PHE A 515 -32.04 -19.51 3.44
#